data_44bc313748057c3860edc5ded7074221
#
_entry.id   44bc313748057c3860edc5ded7074221
#
_cell.length_a   1.000
_cell.length_b   1.000
_cell.length_c   1.000
_cell.angle_alpha   90.00
_cell.angle_beta   90.00
_cell.angle_gamma   90.00
#
_symmetry.space_group_name_H-M   'P 1'
#
loop_
_entity.id
_entity.type
_entity.pdbx_description
1 polymer ?
#
loop_
_entity_poly.entity_id
_entity_poly.type
_entity_poly.pdbx_seq_one_letter_code
_entity_poly.pdbx_strand_id
1 'polypeptide(L)'
;MLSIFDDMTHVTESEVQRMLPLVDEQRREEALRYKHLFGQFACLKSWLMLKILFKQLGINNLEMDKKEHGKPFLTKHPEVHFNLSHCKNGIAVVVDSSPVGIDIESFREANDALLRRTMNAEELEIIRQSDNPTETFIAYWTKKEAVLKLRGTGIVNDLYNVLDGQGYRLETHINREKRYAWSVAYTK
;
A
#
# COMPACT_ATOMS: atom_id res chain seq x y z
N MET A 1 -9.85 8.77 4.46
CA MET A 1 -9.99 9.02 3.00
C MET A 1 -9.11 8.04 2.24
N LEU A 2 -9.63 7.41 1.18
CA LEU A 2 -8.91 6.43 0.34
C LEU A 2 -8.89 6.94 -1.11
N SER A 3 -7.77 6.79 -1.80
CA SER A 3 -7.64 7.06 -3.23
C SER A 3 -6.87 5.95 -3.92
N ILE A 4 -7.39 5.47 -5.04
CA ILE A 4 -6.80 4.44 -5.89
C ILE A 4 -6.55 5.04 -7.27
N PHE A 5 -5.38 4.76 -7.84
CA PHE A 5 -5.04 5.06 -9.22
C PHE A 5 -4.64 3.75 -9.92
N ASP A 6 -5.36 3.38 -10.98
CA ASP A 6 -5.18 2.11 -11.70
C ASP A 6 -5.18 2.24 -13.24
N ASP A 7 -5.04 3.46 -13.74
CA ASP A 7 -4.77 3.70 -15.15
C ASP A 7 -3.26 3.68 -15.43
N MET A 8 -2.71 2.48 -15.57
CA MET A 8 -1.27 2.29 -15.74
C MET A 8 -0.77 2.64 -17.16
N THR A 9 -1.66 3.06 -18.08
CA THR A 9 -1.25 3.61 -19.39
C THR A 9 -0.49 4.93 -19.26
N HIS A 10 -0.67 5.62 -18.12
CA HIS A 10 0.06 6.83 -17.76
C HIS A 10 1.51 6.61 -17.27
N VAL A 11 1.99 5.37 -17.18
CA VAL A 11 3.40 5.09 -16.79
C VAL A 11 4.32 5.37 -17.98
N THR A 12 4.58 6.64 -18.22
CA THR A 12 5.43 7.12 -19.31
C THR A 12 6.51 8.08 -18.81
N GLU A 13 7.61 8.21 -19.55
CA GLU A 13 8.67 9.17 -19.24
C GLU A 13 8.14 10.61 -19.21
N SER A 14 7.26 10.98 -20.14
CA SER A 14 6.64 12.30 -20.20
C SER A 14 5.84 12.61 -18.94
N GLU A 15 5.10 11.64 -18.38
CA GLU A 15 4.38 11.83 -17.13
C GLU A 15 5.32 11.98 -15.93
N VAL A 16 6.40 11.20 -15.87
CA VAL A 16 7.42 11.35 -14.83
C VAL A 16 8.02 12.75 -14.89
N GLN A 17 8.46 13.20 -16.07
CA GLN A 17 9.02 14.54 -16.24
C GLN A 17 8.03 15.65 -15.87
N ARG A 18 6.73 15.47 -16.16
CA ARG A 18 5.68 16.42 -15.80
C ARG A 18 5.44 16.49 -14.28
N MET A 19 5.62 15.36 -13.56
CA MET A 19 5.41 15.28 -12.11
C MET A 19 6.60 15.80 -11.29
N LEU A 20 7.82 15.69 -11.79
CA LEU A 20 9.03 16.10 -11.06
C LEU A 20 9.00 17.54 -10.52
N PRO A 21 8.54 18.58 -11.27
CA PRO A 21 8.47 19.93 -10.74
C PRO A 21 7.32 20.16 -9.73
N LEU A 22 6.39 19.22 -9.57
CA LEU A 22 5.23 19.33 -8.67
C LEU A 22 5.51 18.82 -7.25
N VAL A 23 6.70 18.25 -7.02
CA VAL A 23 7.15 17.72 -5.74
C VAL A 23 8.37 18.49 -5.23
N ASP A 24 8.63 18.40 -3.91
CA ASP A 24 9.83 18.96 -3.29
C ASP A 24 11.11 18.23 -3.75
N GLU A 25 12.27 18.82 -3.44
CA GLU A 25 13.57 18.30 -3.86
C GLU A 25 13.84 16.90 -3.30
N GLN A 26 13.54 16.69 -2.01
CA GLN A 26 13.75 15.38 -1.36
C GLN A 26 12.96 14.28 -2.06
N ARG A 27 11.69 14.53 -2.40
CA ARG A 27 10.83 13.58 -3.10
C ARG A 27 11.30 13.33 -4.53
N ARG A 28 11.81 14.37 -5.19
CA ARG A 28 12.38 14.27 -6.54
C ARG A 28 13.60 13.36 -6.55
N GLU A 29 14.54 13.58 -5.61
CA GLU A 29 15.71 12.73 -5.47
C GLU A 29 15.33 11.27 -5.15
N GLU A 30 14.38 11.05 -4.25
CA GLU A 30 13.90 9.71 -3.92
C GLU A 30 13.33 9.00 -5.16
N ALA A 31 12.53 9.68 -5.95
CA ALA A 31 11.96 9.13 -7.19
C ALA A 31 13.06 8.77 -8.21
N LEU A 32 14.06 9.63 -8.38
CA LEU A 32 15.14 9.42 -9.35
C LEU A 32 16.12 8.31 -8.93
N ARG A 33 16.12 7.84 -7.69
CA ARG A 33 16.89 6.65 -7.26
C ARG A 33 16.33 5.34 -7.83
N TYR A 34 15.07 5.31 -8.22
CA TYR A 34 14.49 4.13 -8.86
C TYR A 34 15.04 3.96 -10.27
N LYS A 35 15.58 2.76 -10.56
CA LYS A 35 16.14 2.42 -11.89
C LYS A 35 15.07 2.24 -12.97
N HIS A 36 13.86 1.84 -12.58
CA HIS A 36 12.77 1.55 -13.50
C HIS A 36 11.74 2.67 -13.49
N LEU A 37 11.24 3.00 -14.68
CA LEU A 37 10.25 4.04 -14.89
C LEU A 37 9.02 3.90 -13.98
N PHE A 38 8.52 2.66 -13.80
CA PHE A 38 7.39 2.40 -12.90
C PHE A 38 7.68 2.86 -11.47
N GLY A 39 8.86 2.59 -10.93
CA GLY A 39 9.23 3.01 -9.56
C GLY A 39 9.26 4.53 -9.42
N GLN A 40 9.81 5.24 -10.41
CA GLN A 40 9.81 6.70 -10.46
C GLN A 40 8.38 7.24 -10.49
N PHE A 41 7.57 6.72 -11.40
CA PHE A 41 6.16 7.09 -11.53
C PHE A 41 5.38 6.83 -10.23
N ALA A 42 5.47 5.64 -9.66
CA ALA A 42 4.75 5.25 -8.45
C ALA A 42 5.14 6.12 -7.24
N CYS A 43 6.43 6.43 -7.08
CA CYS A 43 6.94 7.32 -6.03
C CYS A 43 6.33 8.73 -6.15
N LEU A 44 6.33 9.31 -7.34
CA LEU A 44 5.80 10.65 -7.59
C LEU A 44 4.27 10.67 -7.49
N LYS A 45 3.61 9.70 -8.15
CA LYS A 45 2.14 9.65 -8.23
C LYS A 45 1.50 9.45 -6.86
N SER A 46 2.01 8.49 -6.08
CA SER A 46 1.49 8.26 -4.72
C SER A 46 1.62 9.50 -3.83
N TRP A 47 2.74 10.22 -3.95
CA TRP A 47 2.94 11.46 -3.22
C TRP A 47 1.97 12.57 -3.64
N LEU A 48 1.76 12.75 -4.95
CA LEU A 48 0.80 13.74 -5.45
C LEU A 48 -0.64 13.39 -5.05
N MET A 49 -0.99 12.10 -5.02
CA MET A 49 -2.29 11.65 -4.49
C MET A 49 -2.44 12.01 -3.01
N LEU A 50 -1.42 11.76 -2.18
CA LEU A 50 -1.43 12.15 -0.76
C LEU A 50 -1.54 13.67 -0.59
N LYS A 51 -0.80 14.47 -1.39
CA LYS A 51 -0.91 15.95 -1.36
C LYS A 51 -2.33 16.43 -1.61
N ILE A 52 -3.06 15.79 -2.53
CA ILE A 52 -4.47 16.12 -2.79
C ILE A 52 -5.32 15.83 -1.55
N LEU A 53 -5.15 14.67 -0.91
CA LEU A 53 -5.91 14.30 0.29
C LEU A 53 -5.58 15.22 1.47
N PHE A 54 -4.30 15.54 1.69
CA PHE A 54 -3.88 16.50 2.72
C PHE A 54 -4.47 17.89 2.50
N LYS A 55 -4.47 18.37 1.26
CA LYS A 55 -5.09 19.65 0.91
C LYS A 55 -6.59 19.68 1.23
N GLN A 56 -7.32 18.58 1.00
CA GLN A 56 -8.73 18.47 1.37
C GLN A 56 -8.97 18.57 2.88
N LEU A 57 -7.96 18.22 3.70
CA LEU A 57 -7.96 18.37 5.16
C LEU A 57 -7.44 19.74 5.63
N GLY A 58 -7.09 20.65 4.71
CA GLY A 58 -6.50 21.95 5.04
C GLY A 58 -5.03 21.89 5.43
N ILE A 59 -4.35 20.75 5.24
CA ILE A 59 -2.96 20.53 5.60
C ILE A 59 -2.06 21.00 4.46
N ASN A 60 -1.27 22.06 4.70
CA ASN A 60 -0.36 22.63 3.71
C ASN A 60 1.11 22.43 4.04
N ASN A 61 1.45 22.21 5.33
CA ASN A 61 2.81 21.89 5.75
C ASN A 61 2.99 20.36 5.73
N LEU A 62 3.76 19.87 4.78
CA LEU A 62 3.99 18.44 4.54
C LEU A 62 5.40 18.01 4.99
N GLU A 63 5.96 18.69 6.00
CA GLU A 63 7.22 18.26 6.61
C GLU A 63 7.08 16.85 7.16
N MET A 64 7.94 15.95 6.69
CA MET A 64 7.86 14.52 7.02
C MET A 64 9.15 14.00 7.60
N ASP A 65 9.00 12.96 8.43
CA ASP A 65 10.07 12.10 8.91
C ASP A 65 9.64 10.62 8.84
N LYS A 66 10.53 9.71 9.14
CA LYS A 66 10.30 8.26 9.13
C LYS A 66 10.44 7.69 10.54
N LYS A 67 9.49 6.83 10.92
CA LYS A 67 9.59 6.01 12.13
C LYS A 67 10.70 4.96 11.99
N GLU A 68 11.06 4.29 13.08
CA GLU A 68 12.14 3.29 13.17
C GLU A 68 12.13 2.26 12.01
N HIS A 69 10.94 1.80 11.59
CA HIS A 69 10.79 0.84 10.49
C HIS A 69 10.43 1.49 9.14
N GLY A 70 10.74 2.78 8.96
CA GLY A 70 10.61 3.48 7.70
C GLY A 70 9.19 3.96 7.35
N LYS A 71 8.18 3.76 8.21
CA LYS A 71 6.83 4.31 8.00
C LYS A 71 6.87 5.83 8.09
N PRO A 72 6.49 6.57 7.00
CA PRO A 72 6.51 8.03 7.03
C PRO A 72 5.38 8.60 7.91
N PHE A 73 5.62 9.79 8.48
CA PHE A 73 4.64 10.56 9.25
C PHE A 73 4.87 12.06 9.06
N LEU A 74 3.82 12.87 9.26
CA LEU A 74 3.90 14.34 9.24
C LEU A 74 4.37 14.85 10.59
N THR A 75 5.47 15.59 10.63
CA THR A 75 6.07 16.10 11.90
C THR A 75 5.21 17.17 12.55
N LYS A 76 4.49 17.96 11.75
CA LYS A 76 3.63 19.07 12.21
C LYS A 76 2.16 18.66 12.38
N HIS A 77 1.79 17.46 11.96
CA HIS A 77 0.43 16.92 12.02
C HIS A 77 0.44 15.48 12.52
N PRO A 78 0.88 15.22 13.78
CA PRO A 78 0.98 13.87 14.32
C PRO A 78 -0.36 13.16 14.48
N GLU A 79 -1.46 13.92 14.50
CA GLU A 79 -2.85 13.42 14.51
C GLU A 79 -3.33 12.88 13.17
N VAL A 80 -2.57 13.12 12.10
CA VAL A 80 -2.90 12.67 10.75
C VAL A 80 -2.05 11.47 10.39
N HIS A 81 -2.73 10.35 10.19
CA HIS A 81 -2.11 9.10 9.81
C HIS A 81 -2.33 8.82 8.34
N PHE A 82 -1.32 8.31 7.68
CA PHE A 82 -1.43 7.92 6.27
C PHE A 82 -0.58 6.69 5.96
N ASN A 83 -0.92 6.05 4.87
CA ASN A 83 -0.14 4.97 4.32
C ASN A 83 -0.30 4.91 2.80
N LEU A 84 0.63 4.25 2.13
CA LEU A 84 0.64 4.07 0.69
C LEU A 84 1.16 2.70 0.30
N SER A 85 0.71 2.20 -0.84
CA SER A 85 1.21 0.98 -1.46
C SER A 85 1.05 1.07 -2.97
N HIS A 86 1.82 0.30 -3.71
CA HIS A 86 1.71 0.20 -5.15
C HIS A 86 2.11 -1.18 -5.64
N CYS A 87 1.49 -1.60 -6.72
CA CYS A 87 1.82 -2.80 -7.48
C CYS A 87 1.80 -2.48 -8.98
N LYS A 88 2.12 -3.46 -9.83
CA LYS A 88 2.12 -3.29 -11.29
C LYS A 88 0.80 -2.69 -11.83
N ASN A 89 -0.34 -2.98 -11.20
CA ASN A 89 -1.67 -2.66 -11.71
C ASN A 89 -2.35 -1.50 -10.95
N GLY A 90 -1.69 -0.90 -9.95
CA GLY A 90 -2.32 0.19 -9.21
C GLY A 90 -1.45 0.81 -8.12
N ILE A 91 -1.87 1.99 -7.71
CA ILE A 91 -1.31 2.77 -6.61
C ILE A 91 -2.45 3.10 -5.66
N ALA A 92 -2.24 2.89 -4.37
CA ALA A 92 -3.21 3.11 -3.32
C ALA A 92 -2.64 4.01 -2.24
N VAL A 93 -3.42 5.00 -1.80
CA VAL A 93 -3.07 5.87 -0.67
C VAL A 93 -4.28 6.03 0.25
N VAL A 94 -4.02 6.09 1.54
CA VAL A 94 -5.06 6.30 2.56
C VAL A 94 -4.59 7.34 3.58
N VAL A 95 -5.53 8.18 4.02
CA VAL A 95 -5.34 9.16 5.10
C VAL A 95 -6.48 9.02 6.09
N ASP A 96 -6.17 8.99 7.38
CA ASP A 96 -7.13 8.82 8.47
C ASP A 96 -6.71 9.63 9.70
N SER A 97 -7.65 9.88 10.63
CA SER A 97 -7.39 10.48 11.95
C SER A 97 -6.87 9.47 12.97
N SER A 98 -6.85 8.19 12.64
CA SER A 98 -6.34 7.10 13.46
C SER A 98 -5.30 6.30 12.68
N PRO A 99 -4.42 5.53 13.34
CA PRO A 99 -3.47 4.68 12.66
C PRO A 99 -4.12 3.82 11.59
N VAL A 100 -3.49 3.79 10.40
CA VAL A 100 -4.01 3.11 9.22
C VAL A 100 -2.87 2.44 8.44
N GLY A 101 -3.20 1.33 7.77
CA GLY A 101 -2.31 0.64 6.85
C GLY A 101 -3.05 0.24 5.59
N ILE A 102 -2.39 0.32 4.43
CA ILE A 102 -2.95 -0.11 3.14
C ILE A 102 -1.96 -0.97 2.39
N ASP A 103 -2.47 -1.99 1.72
CA ASP A 103 -1.71 -2.74 0.73
C ASP A 103 -2.51 -2.98 -0.54
N ILE A 104 -1.83 -2.98 -1.69
CA ILE A 104 -2.38 -3.27 -3.01
C ILE A 104 -1.42 -4.19 -3.76
N GLU A 105 -1.94 -5.30 -4.33
CA GLU A 105 -1.15 -6.29 -5.05
C GLU A 105 -1.82 -6.73 -6.34
N SER A 106 -1.01 -6.86 -7.40
CA SER A 106 -1.45 -7.48 -8.65
C SER A 106 -1.64 -8.98 -8.48
N PHE A 107 -2.60 -9.56 -9.20
CA PHE A 107 -2.76 -11.02 -9.23
C PHE A 107 -1.52 -11.67 -9.82
N ARG A 108 -0.91 -12.53 -9.05
CA ARG A 108 0.24 -13.36 -9.43
C ARG A 108 0.14 -14.72 -8.75
N GLU A 109 0.53 -15.74 -9.44
CA GLU A 109 0.59 -17.08 -8.87
C GLU A 109 1.62 -17.13 -7.74
N ALA A 110 1.27 -17.82 -6.68
CA ALA A 110 2.19 -18.13 -5.59
C ALA A 110 2.64 -19.60 -5.72
N ASN A 111 3.93 -19.82 -5.62
CA ASN A 111 4.44 -21.18 -5.49
C ASN A 111 4.19 -21.74 -4.08
N ASP A 112 4.23 -23.07 -3.95
CA ASP A 112 4.00 -23.77 -2.67
C ASP A 112 4.89 -23.29 -1.54
N ALA A 113 6.14 -22.92 -1.83
CA ALA A 113 7.07 -22.45 -0.80
C ALA A 113 6.62 -21.10 -0.21
N LEU A 114 6.15 -20.18 -1.06
CA LEU A 114 5.61 -18.89 -0.63
C LEU A 114 4.32 -19.08 0.17
N LEU A 115 3.40 -19.91 -0.33
CA LEU A 115 2.15 -20.22 0.36
C LEU A 115 2.41 -20.76 1.77
N ARG A 116 3.26 -21.78 1.89
CA ARG A 116 3.61 -22.40 3.18
C ARG A 116 4.33 -21.46 4.13
N ARG A 117 5.08 -20.49 3.63
CA ARG A 117 5.81 -19.50 4.44
C ARG A 117 4.91 -18.39 4.97
N THR A 118 3.79 -18.12 4.31
CA THR A 118 3.02 -16.90 4.55
C THR A 118 1.59 -17.12 5.00
N MET A 119 1.04 -18.32 4.77
CA MET A 119 -0.34 -18.68 5.09
C MET A 119 -0.39 -19.77 6.15
N ASN A 120 -1.26 -19.63 7.16
CA ASN A 120 -1.51 -20.70 8.14
C ASN A 120 -2.32 -21.86 7.52
N ALA A 121 -2.57 -22.92 8.28
CA ALA A 121 -3.21 -24.13 7.76
C ALA A 121 -4.65 -23.87 7.28
N GLU A 122 -5.41 -23.06 7.99
CA GLU A 122 -6.79 -22.69 7.64
C GLU A 122 -6.83 -21.85 6.36
N GLU A 123 -5.98 -20.81 6.26
CA GLU A 123 -5.86 -19.98 5.08
C GLU A 123 -5.44 -20.79 3.84
N LEU A 124 -4.50 -21.73 4.00
CA LEU A 124 -4.07 -22.62 2.92
C LEU A 124 -5.22 -23.49 2.42
N GLU A 125 -6.04 -24.01 3.31
CA GLU A 125 -7.20 -24.82 2.94
C GLU A 125 -8.23 -23.99 2.18
N ILE A 126 -8.55 -22.78 2.67
CA ILE A 126 -9.46 -21.86 2.00
C ILE A 126 -8.95 -21.50 0.60
N ILE A 127 -7.65 -21.20 0.47
CA ILE A 127 -7.04 -20.87 -0.82
C ILE A 127 -7.17 -22.04 -1.81
N ARG A 128 -6.88 -23.28 -1.37
CA ARG A 128 -6.92 -24.48 -2.21
C ARG A 128 -8.33 -24.86 -2.65
N GLN A 129 -9.32 -24.64 -1.80
CA GLN A 129 -10.73 -24.92 -2.10
C GLN A 129 -11.42 -23.80 -2.89
N SER A 130 -10.78 -22.65 -3.05
CA SER A 130 -11.35 -21.52 -3.77
C SER A 130 -11.45 -21.78 -5.28
N ASP A 131 -12.49 -21.28 -5.91
CA ASP A 131 -12.63 -21.25 -7.38
C ASP A 131 -11.52 -20.43 -8.06
N ASN A 132 -10.91 -19.49 -7.33
CA ASN A 132 -9.79 -18.69 -7.80
C ASN A 132 -8.68 -18.59 -6.73
N PRO A 133 -7.81 -19.61 -6.62
CA PRO A 133 -6.75 -19.65 -5.60
C PRO A 133 -5.79 -18.45 -5.64
N THR A 134 -5.48 -17.94 -6.85
CA THR A 134 -4.62 -16.75 -7.00
C THR A 134 -5.25 -15.50 -6.40
N GLU A 135 -6.52 -15.24 -6.67
CA GLU A 135 -7.26 -14.10 -6.14
C GLU A 135 -7.36 -14.20 -4.61
N THR A 136 -7.72 -15.39 -4.12
CA THR A 136 -7.87 -15.66 -2.68
C THR A 136 -6.54 -15.48 -1.94
N PHE A 137 -5.44 -15.98 -2.50
CA PHE A 137 -4.10 -15.77 -1.95
C PHE A 137 -3.75 -14.29 -1.87
N ILE A 138 -3.93 -13.52 -2.96
CA ILE A 138 -3.62 -12.10 -2.98
C ILE A 138 -4.49 -11.31 -2.00
N ALA A 139 -5.76 -11.68 -1.83
CA ALA A 139 -6.63 -11.07 -0.83
C ALA A 139 -6.12 -11.31 0.60
N TYR A 140 -5.65 -12.52 0.95
CA TYR A 140 -5.02 -12.79 2.25
C TYR A 140 -3.70 -12.04 2.40
N TRP A 141 -2.88 -12.03 1.36
CA TRP A 141 -1.61 -11.31 1.37
C TRP A 141 -1.80 -9.82 1.65
N THR A 142 -2.68 -9.13 0.91
CA THR A 142 -2.94 -7.70 1.12
C THR A 142 -3.51 -7.40 2.51
N LYS A 143 -4.35 -8.28 3.08
CA LYS A 143 -4.84 -8.15 4.46
C LYS A 143 -3.69 -8.17 5.47
N LYS A 144 -2.78 -9.15 5.36
CA LYS A 144 -1.62 -9.28 6.25
C LYS A 144 -0.70 -8.07 6.16
N GLU A 145 -0.33 -7.67 4.94
CA GLU A 145 0.50 -6.50 4.71
C GLU A 145 -0.15 -5.20 5.20
N ALA A 146 -1.46 -5.01 5.01
CA ALA A 146 -2.17 -3.85 5.53
C ALA A 146 -2.12 -3.80 7.07
N VAL A 147 -2.29 -4.93 7.76
CA VAL A 147 -2.17 -5.01 9.23
C VAL A 147 -0.75 -4.73 9.70
N LEU A 148 0.27 -5.25 9.03
CA LEU A 148 1.68 -4.96 9.37
C LEU A 148 2.01 -3.47 9.17
N LYS A 149 1.52 -2.88 8.08
CA LYS A 149 1.67 -1.44 7.81
C LYS A 149 0.90 -0.57 8.81
N LEU A 150 -0.28 -1.02 9.27
CA LEU A 150 -1.00 -0.37 10.37
C LEU A 150 -0.13 -0.35 11.63
N ARG A 151 0.38 -1.51 12.05
CA ARG A 151 1.23 -1.66 13.25
C ARG A 151 2.56 -0.91 13.12
N GLY A 152 3.06 -0.73 11.89
CA GLY A 152 4.35 -0.08 11.64
C GLY A 152 5.56 -0.92 12.07
N THR A 153 5.40 -2.23 12.19
CA THR A 153 6.44 -3.18 12.63
C THR A 153 7.40 -3.59 11.51
N GLY A 154 7.13 -3.19 10.26
CA GLY A 154 7.83 -3.74 9.10
C GLY A 154 7.44 -5.20 8.83
N ILE A 155 8.19 -5.86 7.93
CA ILE A 155 7.99 -7.28 7.64
C ILE A 155 8.46 -8.10 8.85
N VAL A 156 7.55 -8.89 9.42
CA VAL A 156 7.85 -9.81 10.53
C VAL A 156 8.15 -11.22 10.00
N ASN A 157 8.93 -11.99 10.77
CA ASN A 157 9.24 -13.37 10.40
C ASN A 157 8.03 -14.31 10.48
N ASP A 158 7.06 -14.01 11.34
CA ASP A 158 5.84 -14.79 11.52
C ASP A 158 4.66 -14.08 10.83
N LEU A 159 4.33 -14.53 9.62
CA LEU A 159 3.16 -14.09 8.86
C LEU A 159 1.90 -14.93 9.15
N TYR A 160 2.04 -16.09 9.83
CA TYR A 160 0.93 -17.02 10.05
C TYR A 160 -0.20 -16.41 10.88
N ASN A 161 0.15 -15.72 11.97
CA ASN A 161 -0.80 -15.25 12.97
C ASN A 161 -1.13 -13.75 12.85
N VAL A 162 -0.75 -13.13 11.73
CA VAL A 162 -0.97 -11.67 11.55
C VAL A 162 -2.45 -11.30 11.66
N LEU A 163 -3.33 -12.14 11.14
CA LEU A 163 -4.77 -11.90 11.10
C LEU A 163 -5.52 -12.37 12.36
N ASP A 164 -4.89 -13.12 13.26
CA ASP A 164 -5.51 -13.60 14.51
C ASP A 164 -5.63 -12.51 15.59
N GLY A 165 -4.98 -11.36 15.36
CA GLY A 165 -4.99 -10.24 16.30
C GLY A 165 -6.32 -9.50 16.35
N GLN A 166 -6.56 -8.84 17.49
CA GLN A 166 -7.70 -7.93 17.69
C GLN A 166 -7.24 -6.46 17.57
N GLY A 167 -8.20 -5.53 17.60
CA GLY A 167 -7.92 -4.09 17.64
C GLY A 167 -7.85 -3.42 16.27
N TYR A 168 -8.18 -4.12 15.18
CA TYR A 168 -8.29 -3.53 13.84
C TYR A 168 -9.57 -3.98 13.12
N ARG A 169 -9.96 -3.21 12.13
CA ARG A 169 -11.00 -3.53 11.14
C ARG A 169 -10.34 -3.58 9.76
N LEU A 170 -10.71 -4.55 8.94
CA LEU A 170 -10.22 -4.73 7.59
C LEU A 170 -11.32 -4.45 6.57
N GLU A 171 -10.96 -3.74 5.51
CA GLU A 171 -11.71 -3.63 4.28
C GLU A 171 -10.87 -4.19 3.14
N THR A 172 -11.45 -5.06 2.31
CA THR A 172 -10.75 -5.67 1.17
C THR A 172 -11.60 -5.52 -0.07
N HIS A 173 -10.98 -5.13 -1.17
CA HIS A 173 -11.59 -5.00 -2.48
C HIS A 173 -10.79 -5.77 -3.53
N ILE A 174 -11.50 -6.48 -4.41
CA ILE A 174 -10.93 -7.27 -5.50
C ILE A 174 -11.40 -6.67 -6.82
N ASN A 175 -10.47 -6.17 -7.62
CA ASN A 175 -10.75 -5.69 -8.97
C ASN A 175 -10.31 -6.74 -9.99
N ARG A 176 -11.26 -7.54 -10.47
CA ARG A 176 -11.00 -8.64 -11.42
C ARG A 176 -10.64 -8.14 -12.80
N GLU A 177 -11.24 -7.04 -13.23
CA GLU A 177 -10.97 -6.43 -14.55
C GLU A 177 -9.51 -5.94 -14.63
N LYS A 178 -9.06 -5.19 -13.64
CA LYS A 178 -7.71 -4.64 -13.55
C LYS A 178 -6.70 -5.60 -12.91
N ARG A 179 -7.16 -6.79 -12.44
CA ARG A 179 -6.37 -7.87 -11.88
C ARG A 179 -5.50 -7.47 -10.68
N TYR A 180 -6.12 -6.85 -9.68
CA TYR A 180 -5.49 -6.52 -8.39
C TYR A 180 -6.48 -6.67 -7.23
N ALA A 181 -5.95 -6.77 -6.00
CA ALA A 181 -6.72 -6.56 -4.78
C ALA A 181 -6.01 -5.53 -3.90
N TRP A 182 -6.79 -4.82 -3.09
CA TRP A 182 -6.27 -3.99 -2.01
C TRP A 182 -6.99 -4.28 -0.69
N SER A 183 -6.28 -4.06 0.41
CA SER A 183 -6.84 -4.10 1.76
C SER A 183 -6.41 -2.88 2.55
N VAL A 184 -7.33 -2.36 3.36
CA VAL A 184 -7.06 -1.32 4.36
C VAL A 184 -7.34 -1.87 5.74
N ALA A 185 -6.39 -1.67 6.65
CA ALA A 185 -6.53 -1.95 8.07
C ALA A 185 -6.65 -0.63 8.84
N TYR A 186 -7.72 -0.49 9.62
CA TYR A 186 -8.01 0.64 10.49
C TYR A 186 -7.93 0.20 11.95
N THR A 187 -7.49 1.06 12.85
CA THR A 187 -7.67 0.83 14.29
C THR A 187 -9.17 0.81 14.63
N LYS A 188 -9.59 -0.11 15.52
CA LYS A 188 -10.94 -0.15 16.09
C LYS A 188 -11.10 0.88 17.17
#